data_5ca214a2ebba1726f29239f2261a3127
#
_entry.id   5ca214a2ebba1726f29239f2261a3127
#
_cell.length_a   1.000
_cell.length_b   1.000
_cell.length_c   1.000
_cell.angle_alpha   90.00
_cell.angle_beta   90.00
_cell.angle_gamma   90.00
#
_symmetry.space_group_name_H-M   'P 1'
#
loop_
_entity.id
_entity.type
_entity.pdbx_description
1 polymer ?
#
loop_
_entity_poly.entity_id
_entity_poly.type
_entity_poly.pdbx_seq_one_letter_code
_entity_poly.pdbx_strand_id
1 'polypeptide(L)'
;GSVLAFSGLWGIPFLTNVYGMSSAIAATVCSGIMLAWAFSGPVFGLLSEKIGLRRLPYLVGTCLAAGCWSAVILIPDLPQSLLVGLLLGAGFFSGGMILGFTQAKESVPMALAGTVSGVVNMGVMCGPMLLQPLIGWLLDRLWNGNVGAEGIRIYSFGSYRLGFLLMLAWLAIAIVSIALTRETYARQQSGSK
;
A
#
# COMPACT_ATOMS: atom_id res chain seq x y z
N GLY A 1 -2.80 3.09 -0.24
CA GLY A 1 -2.05 4.15 -0.96
C GLY A 1 -0.84 3.57 -1.67
N SER A 2 0.14 3.03 -0.93
CA SER A 2 1.43 2.56 -1.49
C SER A 2 1.27 1.45 -2.53
N VAL A 3 0.39 0.45 -2.30
CA VAL A 3 0.11 -0.62 -3.27
C VAL A 3 -0.39 -0.04 -4.59
N LEU A 4 -1.37 0.87 -4.54
CA LEU A 4 -1.93 1.49 -5.74
C LEU A 4 -0.94 2.42 -6.44
N ALA A 5 -0.12 3.16 -5.68
CA ALA A 5 0.90 4.02 -6.24
C ALA A 5 1.97 3.21 -6.98
N PHE A 6 2.42 2.10 -6.39
CA PHE A 6 3.40 1.22 -7.00
C PHE A 6 2.79 0.43 -8.15
N SER A 7 1.83 -0.46 -7.89
CA SER A 7 1.30 -1.39 -8.90
C SER A 7 0.53 -0.70 -10.03
N GLY A 8 -0.04 0.48 -9.76
CA GLY A 8 -0.82 1.24 -10.75
C GLY A 8 0.02 2.09 -11.72
N LEU A 9 1.26 2.47 -11.34
CA LEU A 9 2.06 3.36 -12.19
C LEU A 9 3.55 3.03 -12.14
N TRP A 10 4.19 3.01 -10.97
CA TRP A 10 5.65 3.01 -10.85
C TRP A 10 6.29 1.63 -10.77
N GLY A 11 5.51 0.57 -10.54
CA GLY A 11 6.02 -0.79 -10.37
C GLY A 11 6.64 -1.36 -11.64
N ILE A 12 5.97 -1.22 -12.78
CA ILE A 12 6.50 -1.72 -14.05
C ILE A 12 7.80 -1.00 -14.41
N PRO A 13 7.88 0.34 -14.46
CA PRO A 13 9.14 1.05 -14.72
C PRO A 13 10.25 0.69 -13.72
N PHE A 14 9.94 0.54 -12.44
CA PHE A 14 10.93 0.14 -11.44
C PHE A 14 11.50 -1.26 -11.71
N LEU A 15 10.63 -2.25 -11.92
CA LEU A 15 11.05 -3.64 -12.14
C LEU A 15 11.80 -3.81 -13.46
N THR A 16 11.44 -3.07 -14.50
CA THR A 16 12.15 -3.10 -15.79
C THR A 16 13.48 -2.37 -15.72
N ASN A 17 13.52 -1.15 -15.18
CA ASN A 17 14.73 -0.32 -15.20
C ASN A 17 15.79 -0.78 -14.21
N VAL A 18 15.38 -1.26 -13.03
CA VAL A 18 16.30 -1.62 -11.94
C VAL A 18 16.65 -3.10 -11.95
N TYR A 19 15.67 -3.96 -12.21
CA TYR A 19 15.85 -5.42 -12.13
C TYR A 19 15.93 -6.11 -13.50
N GLY A 20 15.83 -5.35 -14.60
CA GLY A 20 15.94 -5.89 -15.97
C GLY A 20 14.81 -6.86 -16.33
N MET A 21 13.68 -6.82 -15.63
CA MET A 21 12.55 -7.69 -15.95
C MET A 21 11.90 -7.25 -17.26
N SER A 22 11.39 -8.21 -18.05
CA SER A 22 10.54 -7.85 -19.19
C SER A 22 9.25 -7.17 -18.71
N SER A 23 8.68 -6.28 -19.52
CA SER A 23 7.45 -5.57 -19.19
C SER A 23 6.29 -6.53 -18.85
N ALA A 24 6.24 -7.69 -19.52
CA ALA A 24 5.24 -8.72 -19.26
C ALA A 24 5.41 -9.34 -17.85
N ILE A 25 6.65 -9.66 -17.46
CA ILE A 25 6.92 -10.20 -16.11
C ILE A 25 6.63 -9.13 -15.06
N ALA A 26 7.08 -7.90 -15.26
CA ALA A 26 6.81 -6.78 -14.36
C ALA A 26 5.31 -6.54 -14.17
N ALA A 27 4.53 -6.56 -15.25
CA ALA A 27 3.07 -6.44 -15.19
C ALA A 27 2.43 -7.61 -14.44
N THR A 28 2.91 -8.84 -14.63
CA THR A 28 2.44 -10.02 -13.88
C THR A 28 2.71 -9.87 -12.39
N VAL A 29 3.89 -9.39 -12.00
CA VAL A 29 4.21 -9.12 -10.59
C VAL A 29 3.28 -8.06 -10.02
N CYS A 30 3.07 -6.93 -10.71
CA CYS A 30 2.16 -5.87 -10.27
C CYS A 30 0.72 -6.38 -10.13
N SER A 31 0.24 -7.21 -11.06
CA SER A 31 -1.07 -7.86 -10.98
C SER A 31 -1.14 -8.83 -9.79
N GLY A 32 -0.08 -9.58 -9.55
CA GLY A 32 0.04 -10.47 -8.39
C GLY A 32 -0.08 -9.71 -7.06
N ILE A 33 0.55 -8.54 -6.94
CA ILE A 33 0.43 -7.68 -5.75
C ILE A 33 -1.03 -7.27 -5.52
N MET A 34 -1.73 -6.87 -6.60
CA MET A 34 -3.14 -6.46 -6.53
C MET A 34 -4.05 -7.64 -6.14
N LEU A 35 -3.80 -8.83 -6.68
CA LEU A 35 -4.53 -10.05 -6.32
C LEU A 35 -4.26 -10.43 -4.85
N ALA A 36 -3.00 -10.42 -4.41
CA ALA A 36 -2.65 -10.68 -3.01
C ALA A 36 -3.38 -9.70 -2.07
N TRP A 37 -3.43 -8.42 -2.44
CA TRP A 37 -4.17 -7.39 -1.71
C TRP A 37 -5.67 -7.69 -1.66
N ALA A 38 -6.29 -8.07 -2.78
CA ALA A 38 -7.72 -8.40 -2.85
C ALA A 38 -8.06 -9.62 -1.99
N PHE A 39 -7.28 -10.70 -2.09
CA PHE A 39 -7.49 -11.92 -1.31
C PHE A 39 -7.27 -11.74 0.19
N SER A 40 -6.40 -10.83 0.59
CA SER A 40 -6.12 -10.59 2.00
C SER A 40 -7.26 -9.92 2.76
N GLY A 41 -8.13 -9.17 2.08
CA GLY A 41 -9.28 -8.51 2.69
C GLY A 41 -10.19 -9.47 3.47
N PRO A 42 -10.72 -10.53 2.85
CA PRO A 42 -11.47 -11.60 3.55
C PRO A 42 -10.69 -12.24 4.70
N VAL A 43 -9.39 -12.50 4.52
CA VAL A 43 -8.55 -13.10 5.56
C VAL A 43 -8.45 -12.20 6.80
N PHE A 44 -8.15 -10.92 6.62
CA PHE A 44 -8.12 -9.96 7.71
C PHE A 44 -9.50 -9.74 8.35
N GLY A 45 -10.58 -9.76 7.56
CA GLY A 45 -11.94 -9.69 8.05
C GLY A 45 -12.26 -10.84 9.00
N LEU A 46 -12.09 -12.09 8.54
CA LEU A 46 -12.34 -13.29 9.33
C LEU A 46 -11.45 -13.36 10.59
N LEU A 47 -10.15 -13.04 10.44
CA LEU A 47 -9.24 -13.01 11.58
C LEU A 47 -9.70 -12.01 12.64
N SER A 48 -10.06 -10.80 12.21
CA SER A 48 -10.53 -9.74 13.07
C SER A 48 -11.84 -10.10 13.80
N GLU A 49 -12.77 -10.75 13.13
CA GLU A 49 -14.00 -11.25 13.74
C GLU A 49 -13.72 -12.33 14.79
N LYS A 50 -12.85 -13.30 14.45
CA LYS A 50 -12.49 -14.40 15.36
C LYS A 50 -11.82 -13.91 16.64
N ILE A 51 -10.97 -12.90 16.58
CA ILE A 51 -10.29 -12.32 17.76
C ILE A 51 -11.07 -11.20 18.44
N GLY A 52 -12.16 -10.70 17.82
CA GLY A 52 -12.97 -9.62 18.35
C GLY A 52 -12.29 -8.26 18.41
N LEU A 53 -11.24 -8.04 17.59
CA LEU A 53 -10.46 -6.80 17.55
C LEU A 53 -10.34 -6.28 16.13
N ARG A 54 -10.49 -4.99 15.91
CA ARG A 54 -10.33 -4.33 14.61
C ARG A 54 -8.97 -3.66 14.47
N ARG A 55 -8.58 -2.89 15.46
CA ARG A 55 -7.36 -2.07 15.45
C ARG A 55 -6.09 -2.91 15.40
N LEU A 56 -5.98 -3.95 16.24
CA LEU A 56 -4.75 -4.74 16.35
C LEU A 56 -4.36 -5.42 15.04
N PRO A 57 -5.21 -6.22 14.37
CA PRO A 57 -4.84 -6.86 13.11
C PRO A 57 -4.60 -5.84 11.99
N TYR A 58 -5.30 -4.70 11.99
CA TYR A 58 -5.05 -3.61 11.05
C TYR A 58 -3.65 -3.01 11.25
N LEU A 59 -3.29 -2.72 12.49
CA LEU A 59 -1.97 -2.17 12.84
C LEU A 59 -0.84 -3.15 12.47
N VAL A 60 -0.97 -4.42 12.87
CA VAL A 60 0.01 -5.47 12.57
C VAL A 60 0.19 -5.64 11.06
N GLY A 61 -0.92 -5.74 10.31
CA GLY A 61 -0.85 -5.81 8.85
C GLY A 61 -0.13 -4.62 8.24
N THR A 62 -0.45 -3.40 8.69
CA THR A 62 0.21 -2.19 8.17
C THR A 62 1.71 -2.15 8.52
N CYS A 63 2.11 -2.58 9.71
CA CYS A 63 3.52 -2.67 10.10
C CYS A 63 4.27 -3.71 9.26
N LEU A 64 3.68 -4.88 9.02
CA LEU A 64 4.27 -5.92 8.16
C LEU A 64 4.40 -5.43 6.71
N ALA A 65 3.39 -4.76 6.19
CA ALA A 65 3.45 -4.12 4.88
C ALA A 65 4.59 -3.08 4.81
N ALA A 66 4.70 -2.24 5.84
CA ALA A 66 5.79 -1.26 5.93
C ALA A 66 7.18 -1.92 5.98
N GLY A 67 7.32 -3.05 6.68
CA GLY A 67 8.55 -3.85 6.71
C GLY A 67 8.92 -4.38 5.32
N CYS A 68 7.94 -4.98 4.61
CA CYS A 68 8.15 -5.45 3.24
C CYS A 68 8.54 -4.30 2.28
N TRP A 69 7.82 -3.17 2.31
CA TRP A 69 8.17 -2.01 1.51
C TRP A 69 9.52 -1.44 1.86
N SER A 70 9.88 -1.38 3.16
CA SER A 70 11.19 -0.91 3.60
C SER A 70 12.32 -1.78 3.06
N ALA A 71 12.14 -3.11 3.08
CA ALA A 71 13.12 -4.03 2.50
C ALA A 71 13.31 -3.79 0.99
N VAL A 72 12.21 -3.68 0.22
CA VAL A 72 12.25 -3.44 -1.23
C VAL A 72 12.90 -2.09 -1.57
N ILE A 73 12.65 -1.06 -0.78
CA ILE A 73 13.10 0.31 -1.06
C ILE A 73 14.54 0.55 -0.58
N LEU A 74 14.93 -0.03 0.54
CA LEU A 74 16.20 0.30 1.19
C LEU A 74 17.34 -0.66 0.84
N ILE A 75 17.03 -1.92 0.50
CA ILE A 75 18.04 -2.93 0.21
C ILE A 75 18.23 -3.00 -1.31
N PRO A 76 19.43 -2.63 -1.82
CA PRO A 76 19.74 -2.77 -3.24
C PRO A 76 19.96 -4.25 -3.62
N ASP A 77 19.88 -4.55 -4.89
CA ASP A 77 20.25 -5.84 -5.50
C ASP A 77 19.62 -7.08 -4.85
N LEU A 78 18.34 -6.94 -4.43
CA LEU A 78 17.59 -8.07 -3.91
C LEU A 78 17.48 -9.20 -4.95
N PRO A 79 17.69 -10.48 -4.57
CA PRO A 79 17.35 -11.60 -5.45
C PRO A 79 15.91 -11.49 -5.94
N GLN A 80 15.67 -11.75 -7.24
CA GLN A 80 14.34 -11.55 -7.83
C GLN A 80 13.24 -12.33 -7.12
N SER A 81 13.52 -13.55 -6.65
CA SER A 81 12.56 -14.35 -5.89
C SER A 81 12.17 -13.70 -4.55
N LEU A 82 13.15 -13.15 -3.84
CA LEU A 82 12.92 -12.44 -2.58
C LEU A 82 12.17 -11.13 -2.82
N LEU A 83 12.57 -10.37 -3.85
CA LEU A 83 11.88 -9.15 -4.26
C LEU A 83 10.38 -9.41 -4.52
N VAL A 84 10.07 -10.41 -5.35
CA VAL A 84 8.69 -10.78 -5.68
C VAL A 84 7.94 -11.21 -4.42
N GLY A 85 8.56 -12.05 -3.57
CA GLY A 85 7.98 -12.45 -2.29
C GLY A 85 7.64 -11.28 -1.37
N LEU A 86 8.56 -10.31 -1.25
CA LEU A 86 8.35 -9.09 -0.45
C LEU A 86 7.24 -8.20 -1.04
N LEU A 87 7.18 -8.05 -2.36
CA LEU A 87 6.14 -7.29 -3.05
C LEU A 87 4.76 -7.91 -2.87
N LEU A 88 4.65 -9.23 -3.03
CA LEU A 88 3.39 -9.97 -2.78
C LEU A 88 2.99 -9.88 -1.30
N GLY A 89 3.95 -10.00 -0.39
CA GLY A 89 3.76 -9.80 1.05
C GLY A 89 3.26 -8.39 1.37
N ALA A 90 3.88 -7.36 0.78
CA ALA A 90 3.44 -5.97 0.92
C ALA A 90 1.98 -5.78 0.45
N GLY A 91 1.60 -6.40 -0.67
CA GLY A 91 0.22 -6.44 -1.15
C GLY A 91 -0.69 -7.11 -0.13
N PHE A 92 -0.37 -8.33 0.28
CA PHE A 92 -1.18 -9.11 1.21
C PHE A 92 -1.39 -8.40 2.54
N PHE A 93 -0.34 -7.94 3.19
CA PHE A 93 -0.44 -7.28 4.49
C PHE A 93 -1.16 -5.91 4.42
N SER A 94 -1.16 -5.26 3.26
CA SER A 94 -1.93 -4.02 3.04
C SER A 94 -3.45 -4.22 3.02
N GLY A 95 -3.93 -5.46 2.85
CA GLY A 95 -5.37 -5.76 2.85
C GLY A 95 -6.04 -5.57 4.20
N GLY A 96 -5.28 -5.49 5.29
CA GLY A 96 -5.79 -5.09 6.60
C GLY A 96 -6.55 -3.76 6.59
N MET A 97 -6.38 -2.93 5.56
CA MET A 97 -7.11 -1.68 5.41
C MET A 97 -8.63 -1.85 5.36
N ILE A 98 -9.15 -3.03 4.99
CA ILE A 98 -10.59 -3.31 5.00
C ILE A 98 -11.19 -3.11 6.41
N LEU A 99 -10.39 -3.37 7.44
CA LEU A 99 -10.78 -3.18 8.83
C LEU A 99 -11.04 -1.70 9.17
N GLY A 100 -10.38 -0.77 8.47
CA GLY A 100 -10.64 0.66 8.59
C GLY A 100 -12.06 1.03 8.17
N PHE A 101 -12.59 0.42 7.10
CA PHE A 101 -13.98 0.60 6.67
C PHE A 101 -14.96 0.04 7.70
N THR A 102 -14.67 -1.17 8.22
CA THR A 102 -15.53 -1.81 9.23
C THR A 102 -15.53 -1.02 10.53
N GLN A 103 -14.38 -0.62 11.03
CA GLN A 103 -14.23 0.17 12.25
C GLN A 103 -14.93 1.54 12.14
N ALA A 104 -14.82 2.19 10.98
CA ALA A 104 -15.51 3.46 10.74
C ALA A 104 -17.03 3.28 10.74
N LYS A 105 -17.57 2.22 10.14
CA LYS A 105 -19.01 1.90 10.18
C LYS A 105 -19.51 1.59 11.60
N GLU A 106 -18.72 0.85 12.36
CA GLU A 106 -19.04 0.52 13.77
C GLU A 106 -19.05 1.77 14.67
N SER A 107 -18.37 2.84 14.26
CA SER A 107 -18.23 4.09 15.04
C SER A 107 -19.36 5.11 14.80
N VAL A 108 -20.26 4.87 13.85
CA VAL A 108 -21.36 5.79 13.50
C VAL A 108 -22.71 5.10 13.50
N PRO A 109 -23.85 5.83 13.61
CA PRO A 109 -25.17 5.25 13.43
C PRO A 109 -25.32 4.55 12.08
N MET A 110 -26.08 3.46 12.03
CA MET A 110 -26.29 2.63 10.84
C MET A 110 -26.74 3.46 9.61
N ALA A 111 -27.56 4.49 9.86
CA ALA A 111 -28.02 5.40 8.81
C ALA A 111 -26.88 6.16 8.09
N LEU A 112 -25.73 6.31 8.73
CA LEU A 112 -24.54 7.00 8.18
C LEU A 112 -23.47 6.03 7.63
N ALA A 113 -23.70 4.72 7.66
CA ALA A 113 -22.73 3.71 7.25
C ALA A 113 -22.26 3.88 5.80
N GLY A 114 -23.15 4.28 4.89
CA GLY A 114 -22.80 4.59 3.49
C GLY A 114 -21.92 5.83 3.38
N THR A 115 -22.31 6.91 4.05
CA THR A 115 -21.57 8.18 4.03
C THR A 115 -20.14 8.00 4.56
N VAL A 116 -20.00 7.34 5.72
CA VAL A 116 -18.67 7.14 6.31
C VAL A 116 -17.80 6.23 5.45
N SER A 117 -18.39 5.24 4.77
CA SER A 117 -17.64 4.43 3.80
C SER A 117 -17.10 5.26 2.64
N GLY A 118 -17.88 6.20 2.13
CA GLY A 118 -17.45 7.14 1.11
C GLY A 118 -16.26 7.99 1.58
N VAL A 119 -16.32 8.54 2.79
CA VAL A 119 -15.24 9.35 3.39
C VAL A 119 -13.96 8.52 3.56
N VAL A 120 -14.08 7.28 4.06
CA VAL A 120 -12.92 6.37 4.19
C VAL A 120 -12.33 6.08 2.81
N ASN A 121 -13.16 5.82 1.80
CA ASN A 121 -12.70 5.57 0.43
C ASN A 121 -11.98 6.79 -0.18
N MET A 122 -12.46 8.00 0.09
CA MET A 122 -11.75 9.22 -0.32
C MET A 122 -10.34 9.27 0.30
N GLY A 123 -10.20 8.94 1.58
CA GLY A 123 -8.89 8.84 2.23
C GLY A 123 -7.98 7.77 1.61
N VAL A 124 -8.55 6.63 1.21
CA VAL A 124 -7.80 5.57 0.51
C VAL A 124 -7.29 6.04 -0.85
N MET A 125 -8.13 6.74 -1.62
CA MET A 125 -7.78 7.24 -2.95
C MET A 125 -6.85 8.46 -2.90
N CYS A 126 -6.84 9.22 -1.81
CA CYS A 126 -5.92 10.32 -1.61
C CYS A 126 -4.44 9.86 -1.67
N GLY A 127 -4.15 8.64 -1.19
CA GLY A 127 -2.80 8.08 -1.24
C GLY A 127 -2.21 8.04 -2.65
N PRO A 128 -2.76 7.26 -3.59
CA PRO A 128 -2.23 7.20 -4.95
C PRO A 128 -2.33 8.54 -5.68
N MET A 129 -3.38 9.32 -5.44
CA MET A 129 -3.55 10.64 -6.04
C MET A 129 -2.42 11.62 -5.71
N LEU A 130 -1.86 11.53 -4.51
CA LEU A 130 -0.73 12.36 -4.10
C LEU A 130 0.61 11.69 -4.39
N LEU A 131 0.76 10.40 -4.08
CA LEU A 131 2.04 9.70 -4.20
C LEU A 131 2.49 9.56 -5.66
N GLN A 132 1.59 9.25 -6.59
CA GLN A 132 1.99 9.04 -7.99
C GLN A 132 2.64 10.28 -8.63
N PRO A 133 2.04 11.48 -8.59
CA PRO A 133 2.68 12.66 -9.16
C PRO A 133 3.89 13.12 -8.36
N LEU A 134 3.91 12.98 -7.03
CA LEU A 134 5.05 13.37 -6.21
C LEU A 134 6.27 12.48 -6.47
N ILE A 135 6.07 11.18 -6.62
CA ILE A 135 7.13 10.23 -7.01
C ILE A 135 7.66 10.63 -8.40
N GLY A 136 6.77 10.86 -9.36
CA GLY A 136 7.16 11.26 -10.71
C GLY A 136 7.97 12.56 -10.72
N TRP A 137 7.53 13.55 -9.99
CA TRP A 137 8.26 14.81 -9.86
C TRP A 137 9.65 14.63 -9.26
N LEU A 138 9.81 13.79 -8.24
CA LEU A 138 11.12 13.47 -7.66
C LEU A 138 12.01 12.72 -8.66
N LEU A 139 11.47 11.72 -9.35
CA LEU A 139 12.21 10.96 -10.36
C LEU A 139 12.73 11.88 -11.46
N ASP A 140 11.90 12.80 -11.94
CA ASP A 140 12.29 13.78 -12.97
C ASP A 140 13.38 14.76 -12.48
N ARG A 141 13.32 15.16 -11.21
CA ARG A 141 14.35 15.99 -10.59
C ARG A 141 15.69 15.30 -10.42
N LEU A 142 15.66 13.99 -10.23
CA LEU A 142 16.82 13.14 -9.99
C LEU A 142 17.30 12.40 -11.26
N TRP A 143 16.73 12.74 -12.40
CA TRP A 143 17.07 12.10 -13.66
C TRP A 143 18.47 12.49 -14.15
N ASN A 144 19.27 11.48 -14.50
CA ASN A 144 20.68 11.65 -14.92
C ASN A 144 20.87 11.80 -16.44
N GLY A 145 19.79 12.01 -17.19
CA GLY A 145 19.87 12.14 -18.66
C GLY A 145 19.83 10.80 -19.41
N ASN A 146 19.76 9.65 -18.73
CA ASN A 146 19.73 8.34 -19.37
C ASN A 146 18.39 8.08 -20.05
N VAL A 147 18.45 7.68 -21.36
CA VAL A 147 17.27 7.40 -22.18
C VAL A 147 17.41 6.00 -22.74
N GLY A 148 16.32 5.24 -22.73
CA GLY A 148 16.25 3.91 -23.35
C GLY A 148 16.10 3.96 -24.87
N ALA A 149 16.05 2.79 -25.51
CA ALA A 149 15.97 2.64 -26.96
C ALA A 149 14.76 3.35 -27.61
N GLU A 150 13.67 3.55 -26.86
CA GLU A 150 12.43 4.21 -27.34
C GLU A 150 12.32 5.69 -26.90
N GLY A 151 13.41 6.31 -26.45
CA GLY A 151 13.38 7.67 -25.96
C GLY A 151 12.76 7.83 -24.56
N ILE A 152 12.45 6.73 -23.88
CA ILE A 152 11.85 6.73 -22.54
C ILE A 152 12.94 6.95 -21.49
N ARG A 153 12.68 7.81 -20.52
CA ARG A 153 13.59 8.10 -19.41
C ARG A 153 13.83 6.84 -18.57
N ILE A 154 15.10 6.54 -18.31
CA ILE A 154 15.54 5.48 -17.40
C ILE A 154 15.98 6.13 -16.10
N TYR A 155 15.43 5.67 -14.98
CA TYR A 155 15.79 6.15 -13.66
C TYR A 155 16.65 5.12 -12.92
N SER A 156 17.62 5.60 -12.14
CA SER A 156 18.47 4.74 -11.31
C SER A 156 17.73 4.21 -10.10
N PHE A 157 18.25 3.14 -9.47
CA PHE A 157 17.74 2.65 -8.18
C PHE A 157 17.71 3.75 -7.11
N GLY A 158 18.76 4.61 -7.07
CA GLY A 158 18.82 5.73 -6.14
C GLY A 158 17.69 6.73 -6.32
N SER A 159 17.29 7.02 -7.57
CA SER A 159 16.15 7.89 -7.87
C SER A 159 14.84 7.28 -7.41
N TYR A 160 14.61 6.00 -7.70
CA TYR A 160 13.43 5.27 -7.22
C TYR A 160 13.38 5.17 -5.70
N ARG A 161 14.52 4.89 -5.06
CA ARG A 161 14.63 4.83 -3.60
C ARG A 161 14.14 6.13 -2.96
N LEU A 162 14.64 7.28 -3.43
CA LEU A 162 14.22 8.58 -2.90
C LEU A 162 12.73 8.86 -3.16
N GLY A 163 12.23 8.56 -4.35
CA GLY A 163 10.81 8.70 -4.68
C GLY A 163 9.92 7.82 -3.79
N PHE A 164 10.33 6.56 -3.57
CA PHE A 164 9.56 5.60 -2.78
C PHE A 164 9.67 5.81 -1.26
N LEU A 165 10.62 6.62 -0.76
CA LEU A 165 10.59 7.07 0.63
C LEU A 165 9.29 7.80 0.99
N LEU A 166 8.63 8.44 0.02
CA LEU A 166 7.30 9.03 0.22
C LEU A 166 6.25 7.97 0.59
N MET A 167 6.37 6.75 0.04
CA MET A 167 5.48 5.64 0.39
C MET A 167 5.69 5.20 1.84
N LEU A 168 6.95 5.18 2.31
CA LEU A 168 7.26 4.85 3.70
C LEU A 168 6.76 5.93 4.66
N ALA A 169 6.92 7.19 4.30
CA ALA A 169 6.37 8.30 5.07
C ALA A 169 4.83 8.21 5.17
N TRP A 170 4.16 7.88 4.07
CA TRP A 170 2.71 7.64 4.04
C TRP A 170 2.29 6.49 4.94
N LEU A 171 3.05 5.38 4.93
CA LEU A 171 2.81 4.23 5.81
C LEU A 171 3.05 4.57 7.28
N ALA A 172 4.07 5.37 7.58
CA ALA A 172 4.33 5.83 8.95
C ALA A 172 3.16 6.68 9.48
N ILE A 173 2.63 7.60 8.66
CA ILE A 173 1.41 8.37 9.00
C ILE A 173 0.23 7.43 9.23
N ALA A 174 0.05 6.41 8.39
CA ALA A 174 -1.02 5.43 8.54
C ALA A 174 -0.89 4.63 9.86
N ILE A 175 0.31 4.15 10.17
CA ILE A 175 0.58 3.42 11.43
C ILE A 175 0.24 4.28 12.64
N VAL A 176 0.71 5.52 12.68
CA VAL A 176 0.41 6.45 13.77
C VAL A 176 -1.10 6.71 13.85
N SER A 177 -1.75 6.97 12.71
CA SER A 177 -3.19 7.22 12.67
C SER A 177 -3.98 6.03 13.20
N ILE A 178 -3.66 4.79 12.75
CA ILE A 178 -4.31 3.57 13.24
C ILE A 178 -4.06 3.38 14.75
N ALA A 179 -2.83 3.64 15.21
CA ALA A 179 -2.48 3.52 16.63
C ALA A 179 -3.28 4.49 17.53
N LEU A 180 -3.72 5.61 16.99
CA LEU A 180 -4.54 6.61 17.69
C LEU A 180 -6.05 6.33 17.63
N THR A 181 -6.52 5.41 16.75
CA THR A 181 -7.94 5.06 16.68
C THR A 181 -8.40 4.31 17.94
N ARG A 182 -9.69 4.40 18.25
CA ARG A 182 -10.29 3.61 19.33
C ARG A 182 -10.64 2.22 18.82
N GLU A 183 -10.45 1.19 19.65
CA GLU A 183 -10.91 -0.16 19.33
C GLU A 183 -12.44 -0.24 19.42
N THR A 184 -13.08 -0.88 18.43
CA THR A 184 -14.54 -1.03 18.38
C THR A 184 -15.02 -2.40 18.90
N TYR A 185 -14.08 -3.33 19.12
CA TYR A 185 -14.36 -4.69 19.61
C TYR A 185 -15.39 -5.47 18.74
N ALA A 186 -15.38 -5.20 17.44
CA ALA A 186 -16.32 -5.77 16.47
C ALA A 186 -17.80 -5.54 16.85
N ARG A 187 -18.12 -4.40 17.46
CA ARG A 187 -19.46 -4.03 17.92
C ARG A 187 -19.83 -2.62 17.49
N GLN A 188 -21.11 -2.43 17.16
CA GLN A 188 -21.67 -1.11 16.89
C GLN A 188 -21.59 -0.23 18.16
N GLN A 189 -20.89 0.90 18.08
CA GLN A 189 -20.65 1.79 19.23
C GLN A 189 -21.78 2.83 19.44
N SER A 190 -22.56 3.13 18.39
CA SER A 190 -23.56 4.20 18.39
C SER A 190 -25.00 3.75 18.67
N GLY A 191 -25.19 2.63 19.36
CA GLY A 191 -26.51 2.04 19.64
C GLY A 191 -26.96 2.01 21.11
N SER A 192 -26.15 2.58 22.02
CA SER A 192 -26.47 2.60 23.46
C SER A 192 -26.86 4.01 23.91
N LYS A 193 -28.11 4.39 23.64
CA LYS A 193 -28.90 5.33 24.45
C LYS A 193 -30.35 4.88 24.45
#